data_dc1439ca1e760cd1b56a9411e98332cc
#
_entry.id   dc1439ca1e760cd1b56a9411e98332cc
#
_cell.length_a   1.000
_cell.length_b   1.000
_cell.length_c   1.000
_cell.angle_alpha   90.00
_cell.angle_beta   90.00
_cell.angle_gamma   90.00
#
_symmetry.space_group_name_H-M   'P 1'
#
loop_
_entity.id
_entity.type
_entity.pdbx_description
1 polymer ?
#
loop_
_entity_poly.entity_id
_entity_poly.type
_entity_poly.pdbx_seq_one_letter_code
_entity_poly.pdbx_strand_id
1 'polypeptide(L)'
;MGYPVDIKTVNITTATTTTIFNGPARILGLSWVVPTNVAAGTITVNDNTTAMWIVNTPATNVSGYLSPVTGKIMLPGTGIRAGTSLKVTNVAVTHVTVYYG
;
A
#
# COMPACT_ATOMS: atom_id res chain seq x y z
N MET A 1 -26.61 -7.87 10.55
CA MET A 1 -26.15 -7.39 10.26
C MET A 1 -25.09 -7.33 9.88
N GLY A 2 -25.03 -7.14 9.55
CA GLY A 2 -23.97 -7.00 9.11
C GLY A 2 -23.03 -6.27 9.50
N TYR A 3 -22.54 -6.23 9.60
CA TYR A 3 -21.86 -5.63 9.85
C TYR A 3 -20.89 -5.11 9.65
N PRO A 4 -20.84 -4.47 9.94
CA PRO A 4 -19.80 -3.82 9.22
C PRO A 4 -18.48 -4.50 9.49
N VAL A 5 -17.76 -4.64 8.41
CA VAL A 5 -16.43 -5.18 8.49
C VAL A 5 -15.56 -4.15 9.20
N ASP A 6 -14.83 -4.56 10.21
CA ASP A 6 -13.84 -3.69 10.84
C ASP A 6 -12.68 -3.49 9.87
N ILE A 7 -12.63 -2.34 9.25
CA ILE A 7 -11.50 -1.96 8.40
C ILE A 7 -10.41 -1.45 9.33
N LYS A 8 -9.25 -2.10 9.24
CA LYS A 8 -8.06 -1.70 10.00
C LYS A 8 -7.10 -0.97 9.08
N THR A 9 -6.29 -0.10 9.66
CA THR A 9 -5.30 0.65 8.90
C THR A 9 -3.93 0.53 9.54
N VAL A 10 -2.90 0.52 8.69
CA VAL A 10 -1.50 0.61 9.11
C VAL A 10 -0.83 1.67 8.26
N ASN A 11 -0.10 2.59 8.92
CA ASN A 11 0.68 3.62 8.25
C ASN A 11 2.13 3.18 8.19
N ILE A 12 2.70 3.21 6.97
CA ILE A 12 4.09 2.89 6.72
C ILE A 12 4.79 4.17 6.32
N THR A 13 5.85 4.51 7.03
CA THR A 13 6.59 5.75 6.79
C THR A 13 8.02 5.50 6.31
N THR A 14 8.41 4.26 6.11
CA THR A 14 9.76 3.88 5.67
C THR A 14 9.68 3.03 4.41
N ALA A 15 10.72 3.14 3.56
CA ALA A 15 10.84 2.32 2.35
C ALA A 15 11.41 0.95 2.74
N THR A 16 10.53 0.02 3.06
CA THR A 16 10.89 -1.32 3.52
C THR A 16 9.72 -2.28 3.33
N THR A 17 9.93 -3.53 3.70
CA THR A 17 8.85 -4.52 3.76
C THR A 17 8.29 -4.55 5.18
N THR A 18 6.98 -4.35 5.28
CA THR A 18 6.28 -4.34 6.57
C THR A 18 5.26 -5.46 6.60
N THR A 19 5.27 -6.25 7.67
CA THR A 19 4.21 -7.23 7.91
C THR A 19 3.00 -6.50 8.46
N ILE A 20 1.90 -6.53 7.69
CA ILE A 20 0.65 -5.89 8.09
C ILE A 20 -0.12 -6.80 9.04
N PHE A 21 -0.21 -8.07 8.70
CA PHE A 21 -0.88 -9.06 9.52
C PHE A 21 -0.23 -10.42 9.33
N ASN A 22 0.15 -11.06 10.44
CA ASN A 22 0.78 -12.37 10.40
C ASN A 22 -0.30 -13.45 10.49
N GLY A 23 -0.90 -13.74 9.37
CA GLY A 23 -2.00 -14.67 9.23
C GLY A 23 -2.85 -14.31 8.02
N PRO A 24 -3.92 -15.06 7.74
CA PRO A 24 -4.81 -14.73 6.64
C PRO A 24 -5.49 -13.38 6.86
N ALA A 25 -5.49 -12.55 5.83
CA ALA A 25 -6.12 -11.24 5.87
C ALA A 25 -6.45 -10.81 4.44
N ARG A 26 -7.30 -9.78 4.30
CA ARG A 26 -7.62 -9.20 3.00
C ARG A 26 -7.11 -7.78 2.95
N ILE A 27 -6.47 -7.45 1.82
CA ILE A 27 -6.16 -6.06 1.51
C ILE A 27 -7.40 -5.43 0.88
N LEU A 28 -7.82 -4.30 1.43
CA LEU A 28 -9.01 -3.59 0.95
C LEU A 28 -8.67 -2.35 0.15
N GLY A 29 -7.49 -1.80 0.35
CA GLY A 29 -7.05 -0.64 -0.40
C GLY A 29 -5.73 -0.11 0.08
N LEU A 30 -5.24 0.87 -0.66
CA LEU A 30 -4.01 1.60 -0.36
C LEU A 30 -4.24 3.08 -0.60
N SER A 31 -3.62 3.91 0.23
CA SER A 31 -3.43 5.31 -0.09
C SER A 31 -1.96 5.65 0.15
N TRP A 32 -1.45 6.63 -0.59
CA TRP A 32 -0.04 6.98 -0.50
C TRP A 32 0.20 8.44 -0.77
N VAL A 33 1.32 8.94 -0.23
CA VAL A 33 1.84 10.27 -0.52
C VAL A 33 3.27 10.09 -0.99
N VAL A 34 3.55 10.51 -2.22
CA VAL A 34 4.90 10.55 -2.76
C VAL A 34 5.41 11.98 -2.54
N PRO A 35 6.44 12.18 -1.70
CA PRO A 35 6.95 13.52 -1.46
C PRO A 35 7.64 14.07 -2.71
N THR A 36 7.99 15.34 -2.68
CA THR A 36 8.76 15.94 -3.77
C THR A 36 10.18 15.40 -3.81
N ASN A 37 10.77 15.40 -5.01
CA ASN A 37 12.16 15.03 -5.21
C ASN A 37 12.46 13.55 -4.90
N VAL A 38 11.56 12.66 -5.32
CA VAL A 38 11.69 11.22 -5.11
C VAL A 38 11.62 10.51 -6.45
N ALA A 39 12.46 9.50 -6.64
CA ALA A 39 12.45 8.67 -7.84
C ALA A 39 11.16 7.84 -7.92
N ALA A 40 10.85 7.36 -9.13
CA ALA A 40 9.74 6.44 -9.32
C ALA A 40 9.94 5.19 -8.45
N GLY A 41 8.86 4.69 -7.89
CA GLY A 41 8.91 3.54 -7.00
C GLY A 41 7.71 2.63 -7.17
N THR A 42 7.59 1.68 -6.26
CA THR A 42 6.50 0.71 -6.26
C THR A 42 5.98 0.48 -4.85
N ILE A 43 4.70 0.14 -4.77
CA ILE A 43 4.10 -0.42 -3.57
C ILE A 43 3.64 -1.82 -3.96
N THR A 44 4.21 -2.85 -3.36
CA THR A 44 3.88 -4.24 -3.66
C THR A 44 3.18 -4.87 -2.48
N VAL A 45 2.00 -5.41 -2.73
CA VAL A 45 1.25 -6.15 -1.71
C VAL A 45 1.55 -7.63 -1.91
N ASN A 46 2.00 -8.29 -0.86
CA ASN A 46 2.45 -9.67 -0.91
C ASN A 46 1.63 -10.58 0.00
N ASP A 47 1.46 -11.81 -0.43
CA ASP A 47 1.10 -12.92 0.44
C ASP A 47 2.39 -13.62 0.80
N ASN A 48 2.90 -13.34 2.00
CA ASN A 48 4.22 -13.77 2.46
C ASN A 48 5.32 -13.29 1.48
N THR A 49 5.80 -14.14 0.58
CA THR A 49 6.83 -13.78 -0.39
C THR A 49 6.29 -13.67 -1.83
N THR A 50 5.00 -13.91 -2.03
CA THR A 50 4.38 -13.88 -3.35
C THR A 50 3.70 -12.55 -3.59
N ALA A 51 4.10 -11.85 -4.64
CA ALA A 51 3.48 -10.58 -5.00
C ALA A 51 2.06 -10.82 -5.53
N MET A 52 1.09 -10.07 -4.99
CA MET A 52 -0.31 -10.16 -5.40
C MET A 52 -0.76 -8.93 -6.18
N TRP A 53 -0.23 -7.76 -5.82
CA TRP A 53 -0.69 -6.49 -6.38
C TRP A 53 0.45 -5.49 -6.33
N ILE A 54 0.74 -4.86 -7.47
CA ILE A 54 1.82 -3.89 -7.58
C ILE A 54 1.24 -2.56 -8.06
N VAL A 55 1.52 -1.51 -7.32
CA VAL A 55 1.17 -0.14 -7.68
C VAL A 55 2.46 0.60 -8.01
N ASN A 56 2.54 1.19 -9.19
CA ASN A 56 3.68 2.00 -9.59
C ASN A 56 3.42 3.45 -9.19
N THR A 57 4.41 4.08 -8.58
CA THR A 57 4.34 5.48 -8.19
C THR A 57 5.20 6.32 -9.13
N PRO A 58 4.75 7.55 -9.50
CA PRO A 58 5.51 8.39 -10.41
C PRO A 58 6.73 8.98 -9.74
N ALA A 59 7.73 9.32 -10.55
CA ALA A 59 8.87 10.09 -10.09
C ALA A 59 8.45 11.54 -9.84
N THR A 60 8.90 12.11 -8.74
CA THR A 60 8.69 13.52 -8.40
C THR A 60 10.02 14.29 -8.39
N ASN A 61 11.10 13.65 -8.80
CA ASN A 61 12.42 14.26 -8.89
C ASN A 61 12.71 14.85 -10.27
N VAL A 62 11.66 14.98 -11.11
CA VAL A 62 11.79 15.57 -12.43
C VAL A 62 11.42 17.05 -12.39
N SER A 63 11.96 17.80 -13.34
CA SER A 63 11.72 19.24 -13.44
C SER A 63 10.23 19.52 -13.59
N GLY A 64 9.70 20.46 -12.82
CA GLY A 64 8.31 20.86 -12.86
C GLY A 64 7.42 20.27 -11.77
N TYR A 65 7.89 19.28 -11.03
CA TYR A 65 7.13 18.74 -9.90
C TYR A 65 7.46 19.54 -8.64
N LEU A 66 6.51 20.34 -8.19
CA LEU A 66 6.67 21.21 -7.03
C LEU A 66 5.82 20.79 -5.85
N SER A 67 4.98 19.77 -6.00
CA SER A 67 4.06 19.31 -4.96
C SER A 67 4.14 17.81 -4.80
N PRO A 68 3.84 17.29 -3.60
CA PRO A 68 3.70 15.85 -3.42
C PRO A 68 2.58 15.29 -4.29
N VAL A 69 2.71 14.05 -4.69
CA VAL A 69 1.69 13.33 -5.43
C VAL A 69 0.99 12.37 -4.48
N THR A 70 -0.34 12.43 -4.45
CA THR A 70 -1.13 11.54 -3.62
C THR A 70 -1.93 10.59 -4.49
N GLY A 71 -2.21 9.40 -3.96
CA GLY A 71 -3.03 8.43 -4.64
C GLY A 71 -3.81 7.60 -3.64
N LYS A 72 -4.91 7.03 -4.11
CA LYS A 72 -5.73 6.13 -3.30
C LYS A 72 -6.47 5.19 -4.23
N ILE A 73 -6.41 3.91 -3.91
CA ILE A 73 -7.16 2.87 -4.62
C ILE A 73 -7.86 2.02 -3.57
N MET A 74 -9.18 1.95 -3.65
CA MET A 74 -9.98 1.01 -2.85
C MET A 74 -10.45 -0.11 -3.76
N LEU A 75 -10.18 -1.35 -3.35
CA LEU A 75 -10.56 -2.52 -4.13
C LEU A 75 -12.05 -2.79 -3.99
N PRO A 76 -12.71 -3.24 -5.07
CA PRO A 76 -14.13 -3.59 -4.99
C PRO A 76 -14.36 -4.88 -4.21
N GLY A 77 -15.57 -5.04 -3.72
CA GLY A 77 -15.98 -6.24 -3.02
C GLY A 77 -15.20 -6.47 -1.73
N THR A 78 -14.64 -7.65 -1.56
CA THR A 78 -13.93 -8.03 -0.35
C THR A 78 -12.41 -7.91 -0.48
N GLY A 79 -11.93 -7.26 -1.52
CA GLY A 79 -10.51 -7.07 -1.73
C GLY A 79 -9.78 -8.33 -2.19
N ILE A 80 -8.49 -8.40 -1.92
CA ILE A 80 -7.64 -9.53 -2.28
C ILE A 80 -7.20 -10.25 -1.01
N ARG A 81 -7.33 -11.57 -0.99
CA ARG A 81 -6.97 -12.36 0.19
C ARG A 81 -5.52 -12.80 0.14
N ALA A 82 -4.80 -12.49 1.22
CA ALA A 82 -3.51 -13.10 1.52
C ALA A 82 -3.77 -14.32 2.42
N GLY A 83 -3.36 -15.49 1.99
CA GLY A 83 -3.68 -16.73 2.70
C GLY A 83 -2.72 -17.06 3.82
N THR A 84 -1.51 -16.51 3.81
CA THR A 84 -0.47 -16.82 4.79
C THR A 84 -0.13 -15.62 5.67
N SER A 85 0.28 -14.53 5.07
CA SER A 85 0.52 -13.28 5.80
C SER A 85 0.47 -12.11 4.83
N LEU A 86 -0.12 -11.01 5.27
CA LEU A 86 -0.24 -9.81 4.47
C LEU A 86 0.98 -8.93 4.73
N LYS A 87 1.76 -8.69 3.69
CA LYS A 87 2.96 -7.84 3.73
C LYS A 87 2.90 -6.80 2.63
N VAL A 88 3.50 -5.66 2.90
CA VAL A 88 3.60 -4.57 1.92
C VAL A 88 5.05 -4.14 1.82
N THR A 89 5.57 -4.13 0.61
CA THR A 89 6.91 -3.61 0.29
C THR A 89 6.77 -2.25 -0.36
N ASN A 90 7.43 -1.27 0.21
CA ASN A 90 7.36 0.12 -0.20
C ASN A 90 8.75 0.56 -0.68
N VAL A 91 8.84 1.02 -1.92
CA VAL A 91 10.08 1.53 -2.52
C VAL A 91 9.85 2.98 -2.93
N ALA A 92 10.68 3.88 -2.42
CA ALA A 92 10.70 5.30 -2.76
C ALA A 92 9.45 6.09 -2.37
N VAL A 93 8.52 5.50 -1.63
CA VAL A 93 7.33 6.19 -1.15
C VAL A 93 7.47 6.43 0.35
N THR A 94 7.21 7.65 0.80
CA THR A 94 7.41 8.01 2.20
C THR A 94 6.26 7.54 3.09
N HIS A 95 5.03 7.71 2.62
CA HIS A 95 3.85 7.38 3.43
C HIS A 95 2.90 6.50 2.63
N VAL A 96 2.61 5.34 3.18
CA VAL A 96 1.59 4.42 2.63
C VAL A 96 0.64 4.07 3.76
N THR A 97 -0.66 4.19 3.51
CA THR A 97 -1.69 3.71 4.43
C THR A 97 -2.31 2.46 3.82
N VAL A 98 -2.28 1.37 4.56
CA VAL A 98 -2.84 0.09 4.14
C VAL A 98 -4.17 -0.11 4.84
N TYR A 99 -5.21 -0.37 4.06
CA TYR A 99 -6.54 -0.71 4.58
C TYR A 99 -6.75 -2.20 4.43
N TYR A 100 -7.05 -2.88 5.54
CA TYR A 100 -7.19 -4.33 5.53
C TYR A 100 -8.25 -4.80 6.53
N GLY A 101 -8.64 -6.05 6.39
CA GLY A 101 -9.64 -6.63 7.30
C GLY A 101 -9.70 -8.15 7.30
#